data_c8d117029a6c8ba1aaa48f899c940200
#
_entry.id   c8d117029a6c8ba1aaa48f899c940200
#
_cell.length_a   1.000
_cell.length_b   1.000
_cell.length_c   1.000
_cell.angle_alpha   90.00
_cell.angle_beta   90.00
_cell.angle_gamma   90.00
#
_symmetry.space_group_name_H-M   'P 1'
#
loop_
_entity.id
_entity.type
_entity.pdbx_description
1 polymer ?
#
loop_
_entity_poly.entity_id
_entity_poly.type
_entity_poly.pdbx_seq_one_letter_code
_entity_poly.pdbx_strand_id
1 'polypeptide(L)'
;MPNKKREEIYRKAYDCLCAYLDANALRHTSERLSILASICELQRFSVDDLRYALTGIRISRATVYNTLELMERAGIIQRVEKEFGIRAGHYELAFLHNSSVQVICQRCGRVSKVKDSTIQRMLGDKRFTNFIPERFSLYIYGKCKVCRKKTLTLKNNS
;
A
#
# COMPACT_ATOMS: atom_id res chain seq x y z
N MET A 1 14.77 14.54 -10.08
CA MET A 1 14.45 14.22 -8.68
C MET A 1 13.40 13.08 -8.52
N PRO A 2 12.41 12.89 -9.35
CA PRO A 2 11.50 11.73 -9.19
C PRO A 2 12.17 10.37 -9.45
N ASN A 3 13.23 10.30 -10.20
CA ASN A 3 13.91 9.05 -10.60
C ASN A 3 14.62 8.35 -9.42
N LYS A 4 15.35 9.09 -8.60
CA LYS A 4 16.14 8.54 -7.48
C LYS A 4 15.30 7.80 -6.43
N LYS A 5 14.11 8.32 -6.11
CA LYS A 5 13.19 7.68 -5.16
C LYS A 5 12.56 6.40 -5.73
N ARG A 6 12.29 6.36 -7.04
CA ARG A 6 11.77 5.16 -7.71
C ARG A 6 12.82 4.05 -7.77
N GLU A 7 14.06 4.40 -8.06
CA GLU A 7 15.19 3.46 -8.04
C GLU A 7 15.41 2.86 -6.66
N GLU A 8 15.31 3.67 -5.61
CA GLU A 8 15.44 3.19 -4.22
C GLU A 8 14.31 2.23 -3.86
N ILE A 9 13.07 2.54 -4.24
CA ILE A 9 11.90 1.67 -4.05
C ILE A 9 12.11 0.34 -4.77
N TYR A 10 12.50 0.39 -6.03
CA TYR A 10 12.72 -0.82 -6.83
C TYR A 10 13.85 -1.67 -6.23
N ARG A 11 14.99 -1.06 -5.89
CA ARG A 11 16.12 -1.77 -5.29
C ARG A 11 15.72 -2.48 -4.01
N LYS A 12 15.01 -1.79 -3.11
CA LYS A 12 14.52 -2.38 -1.86
C LYS A 12 13.56 -3.55 -2.10
N ALA A 13 12.64 -3.41 -3.06
CA ALA A 13 11.72 -4.47 -3.43
C ALA A 13 12.44 -5.66 -4.07
N TYR A 14 13.41 -5.40 -4.92
CA TYR A 14 14.23 -6.40 -5.59
C TYR A 14 15.05 -7.21 -4.58
N ASP A 15 15.75 -6.55 -3.66
CA ASP A 15 16.55 -7.21 -2.63
C ASP A 15 15.67 -8.11 -1.74
N CYS A 16 14.48 -7.61 -1.37
CA CYS A 16 13.51 -8.38 -0.61
C CYS A 16 12.98 -9.60 -1.39
N LEU A 17 12.69 -9.44 -2.68
CA LEU A 17 12.26 -10.54 -3.54
C LEU A 17 13.35 -11.60 -3.69
N CYS A 18 14.58 -11.20 -3.99
CA CYS A 18 15.71 -12.12 -4.14
C CYS A 18 15.95 -12.91 -2.85
N ALA A 19 16.01 -12.23 -1.71
CA ALA A 19 16.17 -12.88 -0.41
C ALA A 19 15.08 -13.91 -0.12
N TYR A 20 13.82 -13.60 -0.44
CA TYR A 20 12.72 -14.53 -0.26
C TYR A 20 12.79 -15.73 -1.20
N LEU A 21 13.12 -15.49 -2.49
CA LEU A 21 13.27 -16.56 -3.47
C LEU A 21 14.39 -17.53 -3.08
N ASP A 22 15.54 -17.00 -2.67
CA ASP A 22 16.70 -17.80 -2.24
C ASP A 22 16.37 -18.62 -0.98
N ALA A 23 15.75 -18.00 0.01
CA ALA A 23 15.37 -18.68 1.25
C ALA A 23 14.35 -19.81 1.04
N ASN A 24 13.55 -19.75 -0.02
CA ASN A 24 12.54 -20.76 -0.34
C ASN A 24 12.91 -21.66 -1.53
N ALA A 25 14.17 -21.60 -2.01
CA ALA A 25 14.65 -22.34 -3.17
C ALA A 25 13.79 -22.17 -4.42
N LEU A 26 13.28 -20.95 -4.65
CA LEU A 26 12.42 -20.60 -5.78
C LEU A 26 13.25 -19.95 -6.91
N ARG A 27 12.82 -20.16 -8.15
CA ARG A 27 13.53 -19.62 -9.32
C ARG A 27 13.35 -18.11 -9.45
N HIS A 28 14.44 -17.44 -9.81
CA HIS A 28 14.43 -16.08 -10.31
C HIS A 28 14.02 -16.10 -11.79
N THR A 29 12.86 -15.53 -12.11
CA THR A 29 12.38 -15.50 -13.51
C THR A 29 12.19 -14.07 -13.99
N SER A 30 12.35 -13.87 -15.29
CA SER A 30 12.16 -12.54 -15.92
C SER A 30 10.74 -12.01 -15.75
N GLU A 31 9.75 -12.90 -15.76
CA GLU A 31 8.35 -12.54 -15.53
C GLU A 31 8.12 -11.95 -14.14
N ARG A 32 8.71 -12.56 -13.09
CA ARG A 32 8.62 -12.02 -11.73
C ARG A 32 9.25 -10.65 -11.61
N LEU A 33 10.39 -10.43 -12.27
CA LEU A 33 11.07 -9.13 -12.27
C LEU A 33 10.26 -8.07 -13.04
N SER A 34 9.65 -8.43 -14.16
CA SER A 34 8.78 -7.53 -14.92
C SER A 34 7.54 -7.14 -14.11
N ILE A 35 6.93 -8.08 -13.40
CA ILE A 35 5.82 -7.83 -12.49
C ILE A 35 6.26 -6.89 -11.37
N LEU A 36 7.42 -7.15 -10.74
CA LEU A 36 7.96 -6.30 -9.68
C LEU A 36 8.19 -4.87 -10.14
N ALA A 37 8.78 -4.68 -11.33
CA ALA A 37 9.02 -3.37 -11.90
C ALA A 37 7.71 -2.59 -12.08
N SER A 38 6.69 -3.22 -12.66
CA SER A 38 5.36 -2.61 -12.84
C SER A 38 4.69 -2.26 -11.51
N ILE A 39 4.79 -3.13 -10.50
CA ILE A 39 4.29 -2.88 -9.15
C ILE A 39 4.98 -1.67 -8.51
N CYS A 40 6.30 -1.55 -8.66
CA CYS A 40 7.06 -0.42 -8.12
C CYS A 40 6.69 0.91 -8.78
N GLU A 41 6.30 0.90 -10.05
CA GLU A 41 5.80 2.09 -10.74
C GLU A 41 4.38 2.47 -10.29
N LEU A 42 3.49 1.50 -10.21
CA LEU A 42 2.09 1.71 -9.84
C LEU A 42 1.94 2.07 -8.36
N GLN A 43 2.76 1.47 -7.48
CA GLN A 43 2.78 1.63 -6.02
C GLN A 43 1.48 1.17 -5.32
N ARG A 44 0.33 1.48 -5.89
CA ARG A 44 -1.00 1.02 -5.50
C ARG A 44 -1.77 0.64 -6.76
N PHE A 45 -2.35 -0.56 -6.80
CA PHE A 45 -2.93 -1.10 -8.02
C PHE A 45 -4.00 -2.17 -7.72
N SER A 46 -4.90 -2.34 -8.67
CA SER A 46 -5.72 -3.54 -8.81
C SER A 46 -5.01 -4.55 -9.71
N VAL A 47 -5.48 -5.80 -9.72
CA VAL A 47 -4.95 -6.81 -10.66
C VAL A 47 -5.13 -6.37 -12.12
N ASP A 48 -6.22 -5.67 -12.43
CA ASP A 48 -6.48 -5.17 -13.77
C ASP A 48 -5.51 -4.04 -14.17
N ASP A 49 -5.18 -3.11 -13.24
CA ASP A 49 -4.17 -2.09 -13.48
C ASP A 49 -2.80 -2.71 -13.78
N LEU A 50 -2.42 -3.73 -12.99
CA LEU A 50 -1.17 -4.44 -13.21
C LEU A 50 -1.15 -5.17 -14.56
N ARG A 51 -2.25 -5.82 -14.92
CA ARG A 51 -2.36 -6.49 -16.23
C ARG A 51 -2.28 -5.51 -17.39
N TYR A 52 -2.88 -4.34 -17.23
CA TYR A 52 -2.76 -3.27 -18.23
C TYR A 52 -1.31 -2.78 -18.36
N ALA A 53 -0.61 -2.56 -17.24
CA ALA A 53 0.80 -2.17 -17.24
C ALA A 53 1.73 -3.23 -17.85
N LEU A 54 1.34 -4.50 -17.81
CA LEU A 54 2.07 -5.63 -18.42
C LEU A 54 1.68 -5.90 -19.88
N THR A 55 0.85 -5.04 -20.50
CA THR A 55 0.45 -5.20 -21.90
C THR A 55 1.69 -5.19 -22.80
N GLY A 56 1.77 -6.17 -23.71
CA GLY A 56 2.94 -6.37 -24.58
C GLY A 56 4.00 -7.33 -24.03
N ILE A 57 3.91 -7.71 -22.76
CA ILE A 57 4.77 -8.73 -22.17
C ILE A 57 3.99 -10.05 -22.09
N ARG A 58 4.58 -11.13 -22.56
CA ARG A 58 3.94 -12.46 -22.51
C ARG A 58 4.02 -13.05 -21.11
N ILE A 59 3.05 -12.72 -20.27
CA ILE A 59 2.91 -13.28 -18.92
C ILE A 59 1.49 -13.85 -18.78
N SER A 60 1.41 -15.11 -18.36
CA SER A 60 0.10 -15.75 -18.13
C SER A 60 -0.62 -15.17 -16.91
N ARG A 61 -1.97 -15.25 -16.90
CA ARG A 61 -2.76 -14.87 -15.72
C ARG A 61 -2.32 -15.63 -14.46
N ALA A 62 -2.09 -16.94 -14.60
CA ALA A 62 -1.64 -17.76 -13.49
C ALA A 62 -0.30 -17.28 -12.93
N THR A 63 0.65 -16.91 -13.79
CA THR A 63 1.94 -16.36 -13.37
C THR A 63 1.77 -15.05 -12.60
N VAL A 64 0.87 -14.16 -13.04
CA VAL A 64 0.59 -12.90 -12.32
C VAL A 64 0.06 -13.19 -10.91
N TYR A 65 -0.99 -14.02 -10.78
CA TYR A 65 -1.56 -14.33 -9.47
C TYR A 65 -0.57 -15.06 -8.54
N ASN A 66 0.16 -16.05 -9.05
CA ASN A 66 1.17 -16.76 -8.27
C ASN A 66 2.29 -15.83 -7.80
N THR A 67 2.68 -14.86 -8.64
CA THR A 67 3.72 -13.89 -8.28
C THR A 67 3.20 -12.87 -7.25
N LEU A 68 1.95 -12.42 -7.36
CA LEU A 68 1.33 -11.55 -6.35
C LEU A 68 1.26 -12.25 -4.99
N GLU A 69 0.80 -13.50 -4.95
CA GLU A 69 0.77 -14.29 -3.72
C GLU A 69 2.16 -14.46 -3.10
N LEU A 70 3.16 -14.73 -3.92
CA LEU A 70 4.55 -14.81 -3.50
C LEU A 70 5.05 -13.48 -2.93
N MET A 71 4.79 -12.36 -3.60
CA MET A 71 5.20 -11.03 -3.15
C MET A 71 4.46 -10.58 -1.88
N GLU A 72 3.22 -11.02 -1.69
CA GLU A 72 2.45 -10.81 -0.45
C GLU A 72 3.11 -11.57 0.71
N ARG A 73 3.46 -12.84 0.52
CA ARG A 73 4.18 -13.66 1.51
C ARG A 73 5.57 -13.12 1.81
N ALA A 74 6.26 -12.57 0.82
CA ALA A 74 7.56 -11.92 0.98
C ALA A 74 7.48 -10.55 1.68
N GLY A 75 6.27 -10.04 1.96
CA GLY A 75 6.07 -8.73 2.58
C GLY A 75 6.40 -7.54 1.67
N ILE A 76 6.45 -7.75 0.36
CA ILE A 76 6.71 -6.70 -0.64
C ILE A 76 5.45 -5.89 -0.91
N ILE A 77 4.31 -6.59 -1.03
CA ILE A 77 2.99 -6.00 -1.19
C ILE A 77 2.06 -6.42 -0.07
N GLN A 78 1.01 -5.66 0.12
CA GLN A 78 -0.09 -6.00 1.02
C GLN A 78 -1.42 -5.71 0.36
N ARG A 79 -2.45 -6.46 0.74
CA ARG A 79 -3.83 -6.15 0.35
C ARG A 79 -4.31 -4.92 1.09
N VAL A 80 -5.00 -4.04 0.37
CA VAL A 80 -5.70 -2.93 0.98
C VAL A 80 -7.08 -3.43 1.36
N GLU A 81 -7.37 -3.46 2.67
CA GLU A 81 -8.69 -3.85 3.14
C GLU A 81 -9.77 -2.88 2.66
N LYS A 82 -11.01 -3.37 2.61
CA LYS A 82 -12.18 -2.57 2.26
C LYS A 82 -12.39 -1.48 3.31
N GLU A 83 -11.79 -0.33 3.09
CA GLU A 83 -12.12 0.88 3.81
C GLU A 83 -13.04 1.74 2.95
N PHE A 84 -13.86 2.55 3.58
CA PHE A 84 -14.86 3.41 2.94
C PHE A 84 -14.37 4.03 1.63
N GLY A 85 -14.97 3.62 0.49
CA GLY A 85 -14.69 4.15 -0.84
C GLY A 85 -13.55 3.46 -1.61
N ILE A 86 -12.83 2.51 -1.02
CA ILE A 86 -11.81 1.72 -1.71
C ILE A 86 -12.44 0.42 -2.18
N ARG A 87 -12.35 0.16 -3.49
CA ARG A 87 -12.84 -1.11 -4.05
C ARG A 87 -11.99 -2.27 -3.52
N ALA A 88 -12.64 -3.38 -3.18
CA ALA A 88 -11.96 -4.62 -2.82
C ALA A 88 -10.97 -5.06 -3.91
N GLY A 89 -9.85 -5.65 -3.52
CA GLY A 89 -8.89 -6.23 -4.45
C GLY A 89 -7.78 -5.30 -4.91
N HIS A 90 -7.51 -4.22 -4.17
CA HIS A 90 -6.31 -3.40 -4.39
C HIS A 90 -5.14 -3.91 -3.56
N TYR A 91 -3.96 -3.74 -4.13
CA TYR A 91 -2.66 -4.00 -3.50
C TYR A 91 -1.87 -2.70 -3.41
N GLU A 92 -0.95 -2.66 -2.48
CA GLU A 92 0.02 -1.57 -2.37
C GLU A 92 1.37 -2.10 -1.91
N LEU A 93 2.44 -1.37 -2.21
CA LEU A 93 3.77 -1.70 -1.70
C LEU A 93 3.80 -1.56 -0.17
N ALA A 94 4.10 -2.66 0.52
CA ALA A 94 4.04 -2.74 1.97
C ALA A 94 4.98 -1.77 2.69
N PHE A 95 6.15 -1.51 2.12
CA PHE A 95 7.18 -0.65 2.71
C PHE A 95 7.07 0.84 2.33
N LEU A 96 6.12 1.21 1.47
CA LEU A 96 5.83 2.65 1.23
C LEU A 96 5.04 3.27 2.38
N HIS A 97 4.38 2.45 3.15
CA HIS A 97 3.65 2.85 4.34
C HIS A 97 4.48 2.57 5.60
N ASN A 98 5.64 3.23 5.69
CA ASN A 98 6.26 3.38 6.99
C ASN A 98 5.26 4.12 7.89
N SER A 99 4.77 3.44 8.92
CA SER A 99 3.93 4.00 9.98
C SER A 99 3.07 5.20 9.54
N SER A 100 1.83 4.97 9.15
CA SER A 100 0.98 6.03 8.59
C SER A 100 -0.20 6.35 9.48
N VAL A 101 -0.49 7.63 9.61
CA VAL A 101 -1.73 8.13 10.21
C VAL A 101 -2.58 8.70 9.08
N GLN A 102 -3.79 8.20 8.92
CA GLN A 102 -4.72 8.65 7.91
C GLN A 102 -6.03 9.12 8.54
N VAL A 103 -6.59 10.19 8.02
CA VAL A 103 -7.93 10.67 8.39
C VAL A 103 -8.90 10.38 7.25
N ILE A 104 -10.04 9.79 7.58
CA ILE A 104 -11.04 9.34 6.62
C ILE A 104 -12.36 10.05 6.91
N CYS A 105 -12.88 10.75 5.91
CA CYS A 105 -14.19 11.36 6.02
C CYS A 105 -15.29 10.32 5.77
N GLN A 106 -16.06 9.99 6.80
CA GLN A 106 -17.17 9.03 6.71
C GLN A 106 -18.29 9.47 5.76
N ARG A 107 -18.38 10.77 5.41
CA ARG A 107 -19.45 11.29 4.54
C ARG A 107 -19.08 11.26 3.06
N CYS A 108 -17.84 11.65 2.69
CA CYS A 108 -17.42 11.75 1.28
C CYS A 108 -16.30 10.79 0.90
N GLY A 109 -15.85 9.94 1.84
CA GLY A 109 -14.78 8.96 1.59
C GLY A 109 -13.38 9.56 1.40
N ARG A 110 -13.20 10.90 1.52
CA ARG A 110 -11.90 11.53 1.35
C ARG A 110 -10.91 11.00 2.38
N VAL A 111 -9.78 10.51 1.89
CA VAL A 111 -8.65 10.06 2.70
C VAL A 111 -7.53 11.10 2.60
N SER A 112 -6.94 11.44 3.73
CA SER A 112 -5.78 12.35 3.79
C SER A 112 -4.75 11.80 4.77
N LYS A 113 -3.47 11.85 4.40
CA LYS A 113 -2.38 11.48 5.31
C LYS A 113 -2.11 12.64 6.28
N VAL A 114 -1.95 12.30 7.55
CA VAL A 114 -1.54 13.23 8.59
C VAL A 114 -0.04 13.10 8.80
N LYS A 115 0.67 14.21 8.62
CA LYS A 115 2.09 14.32 8.93
C LYS A 115 2.25 14.83 10.38
N ASP A 116 1.88 13.99 11.34
CA ASP A 116 2.06 14.30 12.75
C ASP A 116 3.19 13.46 13.32
N SER A 117 4.34 14.08 13.55
CA SER A 117 5.51 13.43 14.11
C SER A 117 5.33 12.94 15.54
N THR A 118 4.42 13.57 16.30
CA THR A 118 4.13 13.18 17.69
C THR A 118 3.42 11.84 17.75
N ILE A 119 2.36 11.66 16.96
CA ILE A 119 1.62 10.40 16.89
C ILE A 119 2.53 9.28 16.36
N GLN A 120 3.29 9.58 15.31
CA GLN A 120 4.22 8.61 14.72
C GLN A 120 5.28 8.15 15.72
N ARG A 121 5.84 9.08 16.49
CA ARG A 121 6.82 8.78 17.53
C ARG A 121 6.21 8.00 18.67
N MET A 122 5.06 8.42 19.22
CA MET A 122 4.39 7.74 20.30
C MET A 122 4.06 6.28 19.99
N LEU A 123 3.63 6.00 18.77
CA LEU A 123 3.32 4.64 18.34
C LEU A 123 4.58 3.84 17.95
N GLY A 124 5.58 4.50 17.37
CA GLY A 124 6.86 3.86 17.00
C GLY A 124 7.70 3.47 18.21
N ASP A 125 7.65 4.26 19.29
CA ASP A 125 8.38 3.99 20.53
C ASP A 125 7.64 3.03 21.47
N LYS A 126 6.39 2.69 21.15
CA LYS A 126 5.59 1.77 21.96
C LYS A 126 6.19 0.38 22.00
N ARG A 127 6.56 -0.07 23.19
CA ARG A 127 7.03 -1.43 23.41
C ARG A 127 5.87 -2.35 23.75
N PHE A 128 5.87 -3.53 23.17
CA PHE A 128 4.90 -4.58 23.45
C PHE A 128 5.64 -5.78 24.02
N THR A 129 5.06 -6.45 25.01
CA THR A 129 5.63 -7.67 25.57
C THR A 129 5.65 -8.77 24.51
N ASN A 130 6.84 -9.32 24.23
CA ASN A 130 7.04 -10.39 23.24
C ASN A 130 6.63 -10.04 21.78
N PHE A 131 6.60 -8.75 21.44
CA PHE A 131 6.26 -8.31 20.09
C PHE A 131 7.10 -7.09 19.69
N ILE A 132 7.74 -7.16 18.56
CA ILE A 132 8.53 -6.06 17.95
C ILE A 132 7.71 -5.52 16.77
N PRO A 133 7.11 -4.33 16.87
CA PRO A 133 6.39 -3.75 15.76
C PRO A 133 7.35 -3.26 14.69
N GLU A 134 7.14 -3.67 13.46
CA GLU A 134 7.91 -3.18 12.30
C GLU A 134 7.24 -1.97 11.66
N ARG A 135 5.91 -1.89 11.73
CA ARG A 135 5.10 -0.80 11.17
C ARG A 135 3.73 -0.74 11.86
N PHE A 136 3.05 0.39 11.71
CA PHE A 136 1.66 0.55 12.13
C PHE A 136 0.85 1.35 11.10
N SER A 137 -0.45 1.17 11.10
CA SER A 137 -1.40 2.03 10.40
C SER A 137 -2.45 2.51 11.40
N LEU A 138 -2.66 3.82 11.47
CA LEU A 138 -3.70 4.42 12.31
C LEU A 138 -4.72 5.13 11.42
N TYR A 139 -5.97 4.75 11.54
CA TYR A 139 -7.08 5.34 10.82
C TYR A 139 -7.96 6.14 11.78
N ILE A 140 -8.19 7.40 11.45
CA ILE A 140 -9.04 8.30 12.22
C ILE A 140 -10.27 8.64 11.37
N TYR A 141 -11.43 8.28 11.86
CA TYR A 141 -12.69 8.49 11.16
C TYR A 141 -13.39 9.75 11.66
N GLY A 142 -13.94 10.56 10.75
CA GLY A 142 -14.62 11.79 11.11
C GLY A 142 -15.27 12.47 9.91
N LYS A 143 -15.49 13.78 10.00
CA LYS A 143 -16.03 14.61 8.92
C LYS A 143 -15.03 15.66 8.49
N CYS A 144 -14.71 15.74 7.21
CA CYS A 144 -13.85 16.79 6.68
C CYS A 144 -14.50 18.18 6.78
N LYS A 145 -13.69 19.24 6.71
CA LYS A 145 -14.17 20.64 6.83
C LYS A 145 -15.33 20.95 5.88
N VAL A 146 -15.28 20.46 4.64
CA VAL A 146 -16.33 20.68 3.64
C VAL A 146 -17.65 20.00 4.04
N CYS A 147 -17.58 18.73 4.46
CA CYS A 147 -18.76 17.99 4.88
C CYS A 147 -19.34 18.50 6.21
N ARG A 148 -18.50 19.01 7.11
CA ARG A 148 -18.93 19.63 8.37
C ARG A 148 -19.69 20.92 8.13
N LYS A 149 -19.19 21.81 7.23
CA LYS A 149 -19.90 23.05 6.86
C LYS A 149 -21.28 22.76 6.25
N LYS A 150 -21.39 21.78 5.34
CA LYS A 150 -22.68 21.39 4.75
C LYS A 150 -23.70 20.88 5.79
N THR A 151 -23.25 20.31 6.89
CA THR A 151 -24.14 19.84 7.97
C THR A 151 -24.64 21.00 8.83
N LEU A 152 -23.83 22.04 9.02
CA LEU A 152 -24.22 23.23 9.78
C LEU A 152 -25.25 24.09 9.02
N THR A 153 -25.09 24.19 7.70
CA THR A 153 -26.05 24.97 6.84
C THR A 153 -27.45 24.35 6.81
N LEU A 154 -27.53 23.00 6.89
CA LEU A 154 -28.83 22.31 6.93
C LEU A 154 -29.54 22.42 8.29
N LYS A 155 -28.80 22.66 9.38
CA LYS A 155 -29.42 22.89 10.71
C LYS A 155 -29.94 24.30 10.96
N ASN A 156 -29.46 25.27 10.17
CA ASN A 156 -29.91 26.67 10.28
C ASN A 156 -31.10 27.03 9.37
N ASN A 157 -31.59 26.08 8.56
CA ASN A 157 -32.76 26.24 7.67
C ASN A 157 -33.95 25.36 8.10
N SER A 158 -33.99 24.95 9.37
CA SER A 158 -35.15 24.22 9.94
C SER A 158 -35.77 25.01 11.07
#